data_fbe70880239108c5d790ee953931d0f7
#
_entry.id   fbe70880239108c5d790ee953931d0f7
#
_cell.length_a   1.000
_cell.length_b   1.000
_cell.length_c   1.000
_cell.angle_alpha   90.00
_cell.angle_beta   90.00
_cell.angle_gamma   90.00
#
_symmetry.space_group_name_H-M   'P 1'
#
loop_
_entity.id
_entity.type
_entity.pdbx_description
1 polymer ?
#
loop_
_entity_poly.entity_id
_entity_poly.type
_entity_poly.pdbx_seq_one_letter_code
_entity_poly.pdbx_strand_id
1 'polypeptide(L)'
;NWHVEPKIDGIAASISVVGHGIHATLFPPCAQHFSDSMPWTYLGGSLLEDPNWIARAHQLARGVIQSFPGTRGYFGIDLILGSTESEDVILEVNPRITTSWVGLAASVGSQLAESMLSPHAVASTTVVPGTTPISFWADGRTIEASELPE
;
A
#
# COMPACT_ATOMS: atom_id res chain seq x y z
N ASN A 1 -21.90 -7.17 -18.20
CA ASN A 1 -20.72 -6.71 -18.94
C ASN A 1 -19.50 -7.42 -18.39
N TRP A 2 -18.63 -7.92 -19.29
CA TRP A 2 -17.34 -8.50 -18.93
C TRP A 2 -16.27 -7.46 -19.24
N HIS A 3 -15.29 -7.32 -18.36
CA HIS A 3 -14.07 -6.56 -18.57
C HIS A 3 -12.92 -7.57 -18.72
N VAL A 4 -12.09 -7.39 -19.73
CA VAL A 4 -10.93 -8.26 -20.00
C VAL A 4 -9.69 -7.41 -20.03
N GLU A 5 -8.74 -7.74 -19.18
CA GLU A 5 -7.45 -7.06 -19.10
C GLU A 5 -6.31 -8.07 -19.26
N PRO A 6 -5.13 -7.66 -19.75
CA PRO A 6 -3.95 -8.50 -19.72
C PRO A 6 -3.59 -8.86 -18.28
N LYS A 7 -3.26 -10.12 -18.04
CA LYS A 7 -2.63 -10.51 -16.77
C LYS A 7 -1.21 -9.97 -16.74
N ILE A 8 -0.87 -9.28 -15.65
CA ILE A 8 0.48 -8.76 -15.42
C ILE A 8 1.12 -9.62 -14.35
N ASP A 9 2.32 -10.14 -14.63
CA ASP A 9 3.08 -10.94 -13.67
C ASP A 9 3.92 -10.02 -12.77
N GLY A 10 3.99 -10.33 -11.49
CA GLY A 10 4.72 -9.56 -10.49
C GLY A 10 4.14 -9.71 -9.10
N ILE A 11 4.65 -8.93 -8.17
CA ILE A 11 4.16 -8.86 -6.80
C ILE A 11 2.97 -7.90 -6.76
N ALA A 12 1.80 -8.43 -6.45
CA ALA A 12 0.64 -7.58 -6.15
C ALA A 12 0.91 -6.82 -4.84
N ALA A 13 0.80 -5.52 -4.87
CA ALA A 13 1.09 -4.68 -3.71
C ALA A 13 0.13 -3.50 -3.63
N SER A 14 0.07 -2.88 -2.46
CA SER A 14 -0.64 -1.64 -2.24
C SER A 14 0.20 -0.66 -1.44
N ILE A 15 0.01 0.62 -1.67
CA ILE A 15 0.62 1.67 -0.87
C ILE A 15 -0.45 2.66 -0.40
N SER A 16 -0.40 2.98 0.88
CA SER A 16 -1.29 3.97 1.50
C SER A 16 -0.64 5.34 1.48
N VAL A 17 -1.42 6.34 1.16
CA VAL A 17 -0.98 7.73 1.05
C VAL A 17 -1.99 8.63 1.77
N VAL A 18 -1.49 9.63 2.48
CA VAL A 18 -2.30 10.75 2.95
C VAL A 18 -1.86 12.01 2.23
N GLY A 19 -2.73 12.55 1.38
CA GLY A 19 -2.51 13.78 0.65
C GLY A 19 -2.77 15.03 1.49
N HIS A 20 -1.93 16.04 1.31
CA HIS A 20 -2.01 17.35 1.96
C HIS A 20 -1.94 18.50 0.94
N GLY A 21 -2.53 18.30 -0.22
CA GLY A 21 -2.43 19.22 -1.35
C GLY A 21 -1.25 18.90 -2.24
N ILE A 22 -0.21 19.73 -2.24
CA ILE A 22 1.03 19.47 -3.03
C ILE A 22 2.01 18.53 -2.31
N HIS A 23 1.77 18.26 -1.04
CA HIS A 23 2.55 17.35 -0.21
C HIS A 23 1.77 16.09 0.09
N ALA A 24 2.46 15.04 0.51
CA ALA A 24 1.85 13.78 0.92
C ALA A 24 2.72 13.05 1.95
N THR A 25 2.07 12.26 2.79
CA THR A 25 2.70 11.27 3.64
C THR A 25 2.52 9.90 2.98
N LEU A 26 3.64 9.23 2.67
CA LEU A 26 3.67 7.89 2.12
C LEU A 26 3.93 6.89 3.24
N PHE A 27 3.13 5.86 3.31
CA PHE A 27 3.25 4.78 4.29
C PHE A 27 3.99 3.57 3.71
N PRO A 28 4.46 2.64 4.55
CA PRO A 28 5.08 1.41 4.08
C PRO A 28 4.15 0.67 3.11
N PRO A 29 4.66 0.20 1.95
CA PRO A 29 3.87 -0.60 1.04
C PRO A 29 3.65 -2.01 1.58
N CYS A 30 2.53 -2.61 1.20
CA CYS A 30 2.13 -3.96 1.60
C CYS A 30 2.04 -4.86 0.37
N ALA A 31 2.54 -6.09 0.45
CA ALA A 31 2.18 -7.16 -0.47
C ALA A 31 0.71 -7.54 -0.26
N GLN A 32 0.03 -7.91 -1.34
CA GLN A 32 -1.35 -8.41 -1.32
C GLN A 32 -1.32 -9.91 -1.59
N HIS A 33 -1.98 -10.68 -0.72
CA HIS A 33 -2.05 -12.13 -0.81
C HIS A 33 -3.44 -12.55 -1.32
N PHE A 34 -3.43 -13.44 -2.31
CA PHE A 34 -4.64 -13.98 -2.92
C PHE A 34 -4.61 -15.51 -2.86
N SER A 35 -5.78 -16.16 -2.95
CA SER A 35 -5.87 -17.61 -3.07
C SER A 35 -5.22 -18.11 -4.37
N ASP A 36 -4.66 -19.31 -4.34
CA ASP A 36 -3.99 -19.94 -5.50
C ASP A 36 -4.99 -20.38 -6.58
N SER A 37 -6.28 -20.49 -6.26
CA SER A 37 -7.31 -20.99 -7.16
C SER A 37 -8.36 -19.94 -7.53
N MET A 38 -8.91 -20.08 -8.73
CA MET A 38 -10.03 -19.25 -9.19
C MET A 38 -11.36 -19.64 -8.51
N PRO A 39 -12.20 -18.66 -8.14
CA PRO A 39 -11.97 -17.23 -8.26
C PRO A 39 -10.94 -16.76 -7.23
N TRP A 40 -10.04 -15.88 -7.62
CA TRP A 40 -9.06 -15.33 -6.70
C TRP A 40 -9.74 -14.56 -5.58
N THR A 41 -9.43 -14.97 -4.36
CA THR A 41 -9.97 -14.34 -3.16
C THR A 41 -8.83 -13.61 -2.45
N TYR A 42 -9.06 -12.35 -2.10
CA TYR A 42 -8.12 -11.60 -1.31
C TYR A 42 -8.08 -12.15 0.12
N LEU A 43 -6.91 -12.57 0.56
CA LEU A 43 -6.68 -13.19 1.87
C LEU A 43 -6.18 -12.19 2.92
N GLY A 44 -5.50 -11.14 2.47
CA GLY A 44 -4.86 -10.17 3.33
C GLY A 44 -3.54 -9.68 2.74
N GLY A 45 -2.62 -9.30 3.57
CA GLY A 45 -1.32 -8.82 3.12
C GLY A 45 -0.27 -8.81 4.22
N SER A 46 0.94 -8.44 3.84
CA SER A 46 2.07 -8.21 4.74
C SER A 46 2.85 -6.98 4.33
N LEU A 47 3.53 -6.33 5.27
CA LEU A 47 4.44 -5.25 4.91
C LEU A 47 5.55 -5.78 4.00
N LEU A 48 5.90 -5.00 2.98
CA LEU A 48 7.09 -5.31 2.16
C LEU A 48 8.35 -5.03 2.98
N GLU A 49 9.31 -5.97 2.92
CA GLU A 49 10.57 -5.88 3.65
C GLU A 49 11.76 -5.55 2.74
N ASP A 50 11.69 -5.95 1.47
CA ASP A 50 12.77 -5.69 0.51
C ASP A 50 12.86 -4.19 0.17
N PRO A 51 14.01 -3.53 0.44
CA PRO A 51 14.17 -2.11 0.21
C PRO A 51 13.99 -1.69 -1.26
N ASN A 52 14.29 -2.59 -2.21
CA ASN A 52 14.11 -2.32 -3.63
C ASN A 52 12.63 -2.24 -4.00
N TRP A 53 11.82 -3.21 -3.56
CA TRP A 53 10.37 -3.18 -3.77
C TRP A 53 9.72 -1.96 -3.09
N ILE A 54 10.16 -1.64 -1.88
CA ILE A 54 9.69 -0.46 -1.14
C ILE A 54 10.00 0.83 -1.92
N ALA A 55 11.22 0.99 -2.42
CA ALA A 55 11.61 2.17 -3.19
C ALA A 55 10.79 2.33 -4.47
N ARG A 56 10.57 1.25 -5.21
CA ARG A 56 9.78 1.23 -6.46
C ARG A 56 8.31 1.58 -6.19
N ALA A 57 7.69 1.00 -5.16
CA ALA A 57 6.33 1.34 -4.77
C ALA A 57 6.19 2.83 -4.40
N HIS A 58 7.14 3.36 -3.64
CA HIS A 58 7.17 4.80 -3.31
C HIS A 58 7.37 5.67 -4.55
N GLN A 59 8.17 5.25 -5.52
CA GLN A 59 8.36 5.98 -6.78
C GLN A 59 7.06 6.08 -7.57
N LEU A 60 6.33 4.97 -7.72
CA LEU A 60 5.02 4.96 -8.36
C LEU A 60 4.02 5.87 -7.65
N ALA A 61 3.96 5.80 -6.31
CA ALA A 61 3.07 6.65 -5.54
C ALA A 61 3.37 8.14 -5.70
N ARG A 62 4.66 8.53 -5.77
CA ARG A 62 5.05 9.92 -6.07
C ARG A 62 4.56 10.36 -7.46
N GLY A 63 4.61 9.49 -8.45
CA GLY A 63 4.06 9.76 -9.79
C GLY A 63 2.57 10.03 -9.75
N VAL A 64 1.80 9.25 -8.98
CA VAL A 64 0.36 9.49 -8.78
C VAL A 64 0.11 10.85 -8.12
N ILE A 65 0.83 11.16 -7.03
CA ILE A 65 0.67 12.44 -6.33
C ILE A 65 0.95 13.63 -7.26
N GLN A 66 1.98 13.54 -8.09
CA GLN A 66 2.33 14.57 -9.06
C GLN A 66 1.25 14.73 -10.15
N SER A 67 0.60 13.64 -10.54
CA SER A 67 -0.45 13.63 -11.56
C SER A 67 -1.79 14.19 -11.04
N PHE A 68 -2.01 14.15 -9.72
CA PHE A 68 -3.22 14.64 -9.07
C PHE A 68 -2.90 15.68 -7.99
N PRO A 69 -2.37 16.84 -8.36
CA PRO A 69 -2.04 17.90 -7.39
C PRO A 69 -3.31 18.39 -6.71
N GLY A 70 -3.22 18.62 -5.42
CA GLY A 70 -4.36 19.08 -4.61
C GLY A 70 -5.13 17.97 -3.90
N THR A 71 -4.77 16.70 -4.10
CA THR A 71 -5.38 15.58 -3.36
C THR A 71 -5.23 15.76 -1.86
N ARG A 72 -6.32 15.55 -1.11
CA ARG A 72 -6.35 15.64 0.35
C ARG A 72 -6.99 14.40 0.95
N GLY A 73 -6.47 13.99 2.11
CA GLY A 73 -6.94 12.83 2.84
C GLY A 73 -6.32 11.51 2.37
N TYR A 74 -6.82 10.42 2.92
CA TYR A 74 -6.30 9.08 2.66
C TYR A 74 -6.76 8.54 1.31
N PHE A 75 -5.85 7.88 0.61
CA PHE A 75 -6.14 7.02 -0.54
C PHE A 75 -5.14 5.86 -0.61
N GLY A 76 -5.58 4.74 -1.16
CA GLY A 76 -4.74 3.59 -1.45
C GLY A 76 -4.42 3.53 -2.95
N ILE A 77 -3.25 3.02 -3.29
CA ILE A 77 -2.84 2.75 -4.66
C ILE A 77 -2.52 1.27 -4.77
N ASP A 78 -3.24 0.56 -5.62
CA ASP A 78 -2.96 -0.84 -5.94
C ASP A 78 -2.04 -0.91 -7.16
N LEU A 79 -1.03 -1.77 -7.08
CA LEU A 79 0.03 -1.85 -8.08
C LEU A 79 0.58 -3.26 -8.23
N ILE A 80 1.22 -3.52 -9.35
CA ILE A 80 2.05 -4.72 -9.57
C ILE A 80 3.50 -4.26 -9.69
N LEU A 81 4.38 -4.87 -8.89
CA LEU A 81 5.82 -4.70 -9.01
C LEU A 81 6.37 -5.84 -9.88
N GLY A 82 6.73 -5.53 -11.10
CA GLY A 82 7.25 -6.49 -12.08
C GLY A 82 8.69 -6.90 -11.80
N SER A 83 9.25 -7.78 -12.64
CA SER A 83 10.64 -8.23 -12.51
C SER A 83 11.64 -7.07 -12.65
N THR A 84 11.27 -6.05 -13.42
CA THR A 84 12.04 -4.82 -13.61
C THR A 84 11.15 -3.61 -13.35
N GLU A 85 11.76 -2.45 -13.08
CA GLU A 85 11.02 -1.18 -12.86
C GLU A 85 10.14 -0.78 -14.06
N SER A 86 10.52 -1.14 -15.27
CA SER A 86 9.75 -0.84 -16.48
C SER A 86 8.48 -1.68 -16.62
N GLU A 87 8.35 -2.74 -15.84
CA GLU A 87 7.17 -3.62 -15.79
C GLU A 87 6.25 -3.27 -14.62
N ASP A 88 6.59 -2.26 -13.83
CA ASP A 88 5.75 -1.79 -12.73
C ASP A 88 4.49 -1.12 -13.27
N VAL A 89 3.35 -1.48 -12.69
CA VAL A 89 2.05 -0.96 -13.14
C VAL A 89 1.21 -0.50 -11.96
N ILE A 90 0.60 0.67 -12.11
CA ILE A 90 -0.47 1.12 -11.22
C ILE A 90 -1.78 0.54 -11.77
N LEU A 91 -2.50 -0.20 -10.93
CA LEU A 91 -3.77 -0.80 -11.28
C LEU A 91 -4.94 0.13 -10.95
N GLU A 92 -4.94 0.69 -9.75
CA GLU A 92 -6.08 1.43 -9.24
C GLU A 92 -5.65 2.45 -8.18
N VAL A 93 -6.38 3.56 -8.13
CA VAL A 93 -6.30 4.54 -7.04
C VAL A 93 -7.64 4.58 -6.30
N ASN A 94 -7.64 4.20 -5.03
CA ASN A 94 -8.80 4.04 -4.19
C ASN A 94 -8.93 5.23 -3.21
N PRO A 95 -9.80 6.23 -3.43
CA PRO A 95 -9.96 7.39 -2.54
C PRO A 95 -10.76 7.04 -1.28
N ARG A 96 -10.33 6.01 -0.57
CA ARG A 96 -10.93 5.47 0.65
C ARG A 96 -9.89 4.71 1.47
N ILE A 97 -10.19 4.44 2.73
CA ILE A 97 -9.42 3.51 3.55
C ILE A 97 -9.45 2.11 2.90
N THR A 98 -8.28 1.50 2.77
CA THR A 98 -8.06 0.15 2.21
C THR A 98 -7.74 -0.84 3.32
N THR A 99 -7.78 -2.14 3.04
CA THR A 99 -7.54 -3.19 4.04
C THR A 99 -6.11 -3.12 4.63
N SER A 100 -5.15 -2.61 3.86
CA SER A 100 -3.78 -2.38 4.34
C SER A 100 -3.68 -1.44 5.56
N TRP A 101 -4.73 -0.62 5.81
CA TRP A 101 -4.85 0.17 7.04
C TRP A 101 -4.64 -0.65 8.29
N VAL A 102 -5.16 -1.88 8.33
CA VAL A 102 -5.08 -2.77 9.49
C VAL A 102 -3.63 -3.08 9.84
N GLY A 103 -2.85 -3.55 8.86
CA GLY A 103 -1.43 -3.83 9.06
C GLY A 103 -0.60 -2.58 9.35
N LEU A 104 -0.92 -1.47 8.69
CA LEU A 104 -0.25 -0.19 8.92
C LEU A 104 -0.51 0.33 10.32
N ALA A 105 -1.75 0.29 10.81
CA ALA A 105 -2.08 0.73 12.18
C ALA A 105 -1.31 -0.07 13.24
N ALA A 106 -1.11 -1.36 13.03
CA ALA A 106 -0.30 -2.19 13.90
C ALA A 106 1.21 -1.84 13.83
N SER A 107 1.71 -1.47 12.64
CA SER A 107 3.14 -1.21 12.41
C SER A 107 3.57 0.21 12.78
N VAL A 108 2.79 1.23 12.39
CA VAL A 108 3.17 2.64 12.54
C VAL A 108 2.39 3.36 13.64
N GLY A 109 1.46 2.68 14.30
CA GLY A 109 0.70 3.21 15.43
C GLY A 109 -0.08 4.48 15.11
N SER A 110 0.02 5.48 15.99
CA SER A 110 -0.72 6.75 15.88
C SER A 110 -0.33 7.59 14.67
N GLN A 111 0.86 7.41 14.07
CA GLN A 111 1.35 8.21 12.95
C GLN A 111 0.37 8.22 11.76
N LEU A 112 -0.34 7.10 11.56
CA LEU A 112 -1.35 6.99 10.49
C LEU A 112 -2.53 7.93 10.73
N ALA A 113 -3.09 7.90 11.95
CA ALA A 113 -4.21 8.77 12.33
C ALA A 113 -3.77 10.25 12.42
N GLU A 114 -2.62 10.52 13.00
CA GLU A 114 -2.04 11.86 13.10
C GLU A 114 -1.88 12.50 11.71
N SER A 115 -1.37 11.74 10.74
CA SER A 115 -1.23 12.21 9.36
C SER A 115 -2.59 12.60 8.75
N MET A 116 -3.64 11.81 9.00
CA MET A 116 -4.98 12.11 8.49
C MET A 116 -5.62 13.33 9.16
N LEU A 117 -5.33 13.55 10.43
CA LEU A 117 -5.87 14.68 11.20
C LEU A 117 -5.07 15.97 11.01
N SER A 118 -3.86 15.88 10.47
CA SER A 118 -2.99 17.02 10.22
C SER A 118 -3.40 17.73 8.92
N PRO A 119 -4.01 18.93 8.97
CA PRO A 119 -4.52 19.60 7.77
C PRO A 119 -3.41 20.13 6.85
N HIS A 120 -2.18 20.26 7.37
CA HIS A 120 -1.06 20.89 6.66
C HIS A 120 0.23 20.12 6.89
N ALA A 121 0.74 19.49 5.85
CA ALA A 121 2.13 19.08 5.80
C ALA A 121 2.95 20.17 5.09
N VAL A 122 4.10 20.51 5.66
CA VAL A 122 5.03 21.49 5.07
C VAL A 122 5.98 20.86 4.07
N ALA A 123 6.05 19.50 4.04
CA ALA A 123 6.84 18.71 3.09
C ALA A 123 6.25 17.30 2.96
N SER A 124 6.53 16.66 1.84
CA SER A 124 6.21 15.24 1.69
C SER A 124 7.13 14.39 2.56
N THR A 125 6.56 13.41 3.25
CA THR A 125 7.27 12.52 4.17
C THR A 125 7.05 11.06 3.78
N THR A 126 7.96 10.21 4.23
CA THR A 126 7.82 8.74 4.15
C THR A 126 7.92 8.20 5.56
N VAL A 127 6.90 7.44 5.96
CA VAL A 127 6.87 6.80 7.27
C VAL A 127 7.65 5.51 7.20
N VAL A 128 8.49 5.27 8.20
CA VAL A 128 9.25 4.02 8.34
C VAL A 128 8.43 3.07 9.21
N PRO A 129 8.29 1.79 8.82
CA PRO A 129 7.59 0.81 9.63
C PRO A 129 8.32 0.55 10.95
N GLY A 130 7.59 0.01 11.92
CA GLY A 130 8.18 -0.60 13.10
C GLY A 130 9.09 -1.78 12.74
N THR A 131 9.85 -2.26 13.70
CA THR A 131 10.83 -3.36 13.48
C THR A 131 10.20 -4.74 13.41
N THR A 132 8.96 -4.88 13.84
CA THR A 132 8.22 -6.16 13.81
C THR A 132 7.55 -6.33 12.45
N PRO A 133 7.84 -7.42 11.72
CA PRO A 133 7.09 -7.76 10.52
C PRO A 133 5.61 -7.98 10.86
N ILE A 134 4.73 -7.33 10.12
CA ILE A 134 3.28 -7.41 10.33
C ILE A 134 2.62 -8.01 9.11
N SER A 135 1.82 -9.05 9.35
CA SER A 135 0.85 -9.56 8.40
C SER A 135 -0.58 -9.29 8.89
N PHE A 136 -1.52 -9.22 7.98
CA PHE A 136 -2.92 -8.95 8.30
C PHE A 136 -3.85 -9.72 7.37
N TRP A 137 -5.01 -10.10 7.89
CA TRP A 137 -6.05 -10.81 7.16
C TRP A 137 -7.10 -9.85 6.60
N ALA A 138 -7.79 -10.30 5.58
CA ALA A 138 -8.90 -9.55 4.98
C ALA A 138 -10.04 -9.25 5.98
N ASP A 139 -10.16 -10.04 7.04
CA ASP A 139 -11.16 -9.87 8.12
C ASP A 139 -10.74 -8.87 9.22
N GLY A 140 -9.56 -8.27 9.11
CA GLY A 140 -9.06 -7.26 10.04
C GLY A 140 -8.20 -7.77 11.19
N ARG A 141 -7.91 -9.06 11.25
CA ARG A 141 -6.93 -9.59 12.23
C ARG A 141 -5.51 -9.24 11.79
N THR A 142 -4.65 -9.01 12.76
CA THR A 142 -3.19 -8.85 12.55
C THR A 142 -2.46 -9.97 13.26
N ILE A 143 -1.35 -10.41 12.66
CA ILE A 143 -0.43 -11.38 13.27
C ILE A 143 1.00 -10.89 13.04
N GLU A 144 1.88 -11.20 13.98
CA GLU A 144 3.31 -11.09 13.76
C GLU A 144 3.74 -12.18 12.76
N ALA A 145 4.74 -11.89 11.92
CA ALA A 145 5.14 -12.79 10.85
C ALA A 145 5.60 -14.19 11.33
N SER A 146 5.97 -14.32 12.61
CA SER A 146 6.31 -15.58 13.26
C SER A 146 5.12 -16.54 13.46
N GLU A 147 3.90 -16.06 13.28
CA GLU A 147 2.65 -16.81 13.52
C GLU A 147 1.93 -17.21 12.24
N LEU A 148 2.53 -16.96 11.04
CA LEU A 148 1.96 -17.39 9.78
C LEU A 148 1.98 -18.92 9.70
N PRO A 149 0.85 -19.59 9.44
CA PRO A 149 0.86 -21.03 9.12
C PRO A 149 1.61 -21.26 7.82
N GLU A 150 2.44 -22.30 7.81
CA GLU A 150 3.13 -22.81 6.62
C GLU A 150 2.16 -23.25 5.51
#